data_37ce4c19c935cbaaa2646b56e59a5143
#
_entry.id   37ce4c19c935cbaaa2646b56e59a5143
#
_cell.length_a   1.000
_cell.length_b   1.000
_cell.length_c   1.000
_cell.angle_alpha   90.00
_cell.angle_beta   90.00
_cell.angle_gamma   90.00
#
_symmetry.space_group_name_H-M   'P 1'
#
loop_
_entity.id
_entity.type
_entity.pdbx_description
1 polymer ?
#
loop_
_entity_poly.entity_id
_entity_poly.type
_entity_poly.pdbx_seq_one_letter_code
_entity_poly.pdbx_strand_id
1 'polypeptide(L)'
;DSSTSRGLGDVYKRQGNAFVAEAKRQLFGRVGIDLFAGPTETMVIADETVDAEICATDLLGQAEHGYNSPAVMLTNSKKLAVNTLSEIDRILQILPTADTARVSWRDYGEVIVCDTYDEMLNVANDIASEHVQVMTDRDDWFLENMTCYGALFLGPRTNVANGDKVIGTNHTLPTKKAGRYTGGLWVGKFLKTHSYQKILTDEAASEIGSYGSRLCMLEGFVGHAEPVSYTHLTLPTNREV
;
A
#
# COMPACT_ATOMS: atom_id res chain seq x y z
N ASP A 1 12.72 -4.98 21.02
CA ASP A 1 13.52 -6.18 20.74
C ASP A 1 14.30 -6.01 19.46
N SER A 2 15.48 -5.46 19.61
CA SER A 2 16.30 -5.04 18.46
C SER A 2 17.40 -6.04 18.12
N SER A 3 17.43 -7.21 18.72
CA SER A 3 18.63 -8.07 18.69
C SER A 3 18.68 -9.07 17.54
N THR A 4 17.67 -9.23 16.74
CA THR A 4 17.62 -10.33 15.75
C THR A 4 17.64 -9.92 14.28
N SER A 5 17.83 -8.64 13.97
CA SER A 5 17.82 -8.16 12.58
C SER A 5 19.19 -7.98 11.93
N ARG A 6 20.23 -8.65 12.40
CA ARG A 6 21.59 -8.47 11.89
C ARG A 6 21.89 -9.15 10.54
N GLY A 7 20.92 -9.46 9.74
CA GLY A 7 21.16 -10.14 8.47
C GLY A 7 20.42 -9.60 7.26
N LEU A 8 19.46 -8.70 7.44
CA LEU A 8 18.57 -8.24 6.35
C LEU A 8 18.83 -6.81 5.87
N GLY A 9 20.03 -6.29 6.11
CA GLY A 9 20.39 -4.97 5.65
C GLY A 9 19.62 -3.85 6.33
N ASP A 10 19.57 -2.72 5.71
CA ASP A 10 19.05 -1.46 6.27
C ASP A 10 17.54 -1.28 6.10
N VAL A 11 16.74 -2.34 6.26
CA VAL A 11 15.27 -2.24 6.19
C VAL A 11 14.67 -2.28 7.58
N TYR A 12 14.07 -1.16 7.98
CA TYR A 12 13.36 -1.03 9.24
C TYR A 12 11.91 -1.48 9.09
N LYS A 13 11.59 -2.63 9.70
CA LYS A 13 10.25 -3.22 9.70
C LYS A 13 9.61 -3.12 11.06
N ARG A 14 8.45 -2.52 11.17
CA ARG A 14 7.57 -2.60 12.34
C ARG A 14 6.15 -2.19 11.97
N GLN A 15 5.17 -3.00 12.33
CA GLN A 15 3.78 -2.56 12.40
C GLN A 15 3.67 -1.48 13.48
N GLY A 16 3.02 -0.36 13.20
CA GLY A 16 3.16 0.78 14.05
C GLY A 16 1.93 1.64 14.21
N ASN A 17 2.06 2.49 15.18
CA ASN A 17 1.24 3.66 15.43
C ASN A 17 1.87 4.91 14.76
N ALA A 18 1.29 6.08 15.01
CA ALA A 18 1.77 7.34 14.46
C ALA A 18 3.25 7.65 14.75
N PHE A 19 3.77 7.25 15.91
CA PHE A 19 5.19 7.46 16.27
C PHE A 19 6.13 6.61 15.43
N VAL A 20 5.76 5.36 15.16
CA VAL A 20 6.54 4.47 14.29
C VAL A 20 6.49 4.94 12.84
N ALA A 21 5.35 5.41 12.36
CA ALA A 21 5.23 5.99 11.02
C ALA A 21 6.12 7.24 10.88
N GLU A 22 6.16 8.10 11.90
CA GLU A 22 7.03 9.28 11.91
C GLU A 22 8.52 8.91 11.98
N ALA A 23 8.90 7.93 12.79
CA ALA A 23 10.27 7.43 12.83
C ALA A 23 10.72 6.88 11.47
N LYS A 24 9.86 6.11 10.78
CA LYS A 24 10.12 5.63 9.42
C LYS A 24 10.29 6.79 8.44
N ARG A 25 9.46 7.82 8.54
CA ARG A 25 9.56 9.01 7.69
C ARG A 25 10.90 9.73 7.85
N GLN A 26 11.40 9.86 9.09
CA GLN A 26 12.69 10.52 9.38
C GLN A 26 13.89 9.68 8.94
N LEU A 27 13.78 8.35 8.96
CA LEU A 27 14.88 7.45 8.65
C LEU A 27 14.93 7.08 7.16
N PHE A 28 13.83 7.23 6.42
CA PHE A 28 13.77 6.89 5.00
C PHE A 28 14.80 7.68 4.20
N GLY A 29 15.53 6.98 3.33
CA GLY A 29 16.64 7.52 2.57
C GLY A 29 17.99 7.24 3.23
N ARG A 30 18.10 7.33 4.57
CA ARG A 30 19.27 6.86 5.31
C ARG A 30 19.27 5.34 5.45
N VAL A 31 18.09 4.77 5.66
CA VAL A 31 17.83 3.32 5.64
C VAL A 31 16.61 3.03 4.78
N GLY A 32 16.47 1.81 4.28
CA GLY A 32 15.23 1.36 3.65
C GLY A 32 14.14 1.16 4.70
N ILE A 33 12.88 1.40 4.32
CA ILE A 33 11.72 1.06 5.13
C ILE A 33 10.85 0.06 4.39
N ASP A 34 10.09 -0.72 5.13
CA ASP A 34 9.11 -1.65 4.56
C ASP A 34 7.95 -0.89 3.89
N LEU A 35 7.24 -0.09 4.65
CA LEU A 35 6.14 0.76 4.21
C LEU A 35 5.75 1.76 5.32
N PHE A 36 4.95 2.75 4.97
CA PHE A 36 4.30 3.62 5.96
C PHE A 36 3.00 2.97 6.43
N ALA A 37 2.94 2.59 7.71
CA ALA A 37 1.76 2.10 8.40
C ALA A 37 1.51 2.95 9.64
N GLY A 38 0.35 3.59 9.70
CA GLY A 38 -0.11 4.40 10.82
C GLY A 38 -1.30 3.76 11.55
N PRO A 39 -2.25 4.56 12.04
CA PRO A 39 -3.52 4.06 12.58
C PRO A 39 -4.26 3.20 11.57
N THR A 40 -4.85 2.11 12.06
CA THR A 40 -5.65 1.19 11.24
C THR A 40 -6.82 1.91 10.57
N GLU A 41 -7.05 1.58 9.31
CA GLU A 41 -8.13 2.10 8.48
C GLU A 41 -8.95 0.94 7.92
N THR A 42 -10.27 1.09 7.88
CA THR A 42 -11.13 0.10 7.24
C THR A 42 -12.17 0.75 6.33
N MET A 43 -12.51 0.01 5.28
CA MET A 43 -13.60 0.32 4.39
C MET A 43 -14.48 -0.90 4.19
N VAL A 44 -15.78 -0.73 4.31
CA VAL A 44 -16.79 -1.72 3.95
C VAL A 44 -17.51 -1.24 2.70
N ILE A 45 -17.43 -2.00 1.62
CA ILE A 45 -18.19 -1.80 0.38
C ILE A 45 -19.30 -2.83 0.37
N ALA A 46 -20.56 -2.38 0.41
CA ALA A 46 -21.69 -3.29 0.57
C ALA A 46 -22.92 -2.80 -0.22
N ASP A 47 -23.70 -3.75 -0.70
CA ASP A 47 -25.03 -3.51 -1.30
C ASP A 47 -26.14 -4.14 -0.44
N GLU A 48 -27.36 -4.14 -0.93
CA GLU A 48 -28.53 -4.65 -0.19
C GLU A 48 -28.54 -6.18 0.02
N THR A 49 -27.57 -6.92 -0.50
CA THR A 49 -27.46 -8.38 -0.35
C THR A 49 -26.87 -8.80 0.98
N VAL A 50 -26.25 -7.87 1.73
CA VAL A 50 -25.66 -8.13 3.03
C VAL A 50 -26.49 -7.51 4.17
N ASP A 51 -26.39 -8.13 5.34
CA ASP A 51 -27.04 -7.65 6.54
C ASP A 51 -26.32 -6.43 7.14
N ALA A 52 -27.09 -5.44 7.59
CA ALA A 52 -26.59 -4.24 8.21
C ALA A 52 -25.80 -4.49 9.50
N GLU A 53 -26.17 -5.53 10.27
CA GLU A 53 -25.44 -5.94 11.47
C GLU A 53 -24.03 -6.41 11.16
N ILE A 54 -23.82 -7.13 10.03
CA ILE A 54 -22.49 -7.54 9.59
C ILE A 54 -21.64 -6.31 9.25
N CYS A 55 -22.17 -5.39 8.47
CA CYS A 55 -21.48 -4.14 8.13
C CYS A 55 -21.08 -3.34 9.38
N ALA A 56 -22.00 -3.18 10.31
CA ALA A 56 -21.78 -2.44 11.55
C ALA A 56 -20.73 -3.13 12.44
N THR A 57 -20.76 -4.46 12.52
CA THR A 57 -19.80 -5.24 13.30
C THR A 57 -18.39 -5.11 12.75
N ASP A 58 -18.23 -5.19 11.42
CA ASP A 58 -16.93 -5.05 10.77
C ASP A 58 -16.36 -3.63 10.93
N LEU A 59 -17.19 -2.60 10.78
CA LEU A 59 -16.77 -1.21 10.99
C LEU A 59 -16.33 -0.95 12.44
N LEU A 60 -17.09 -1.41 13.41
CA LEU A 60 -16.79 -1.21 14.84
C LEU A 60 -15.63 -2.08 15.32
N GLY A 61 -15.49 -3.30 14.79
CA GLY A 61 -14.36 -4.18 15.07
C GLY A 61 -13.02 -3.59 14.66
N GLN A 62 -13.00 -2.72 13.67
CA GLN A 62 -11.81 -1.97 13.29
C GLN A 62 -11.68 -0.63 14.05
N ALA A 63 -12.79 0.06 14.31
CA ALA A 63 -12.79 1.31 15.08
C ALA A 63 -12.28 1.15 16.52
N GLU A 64 -12.35 -0.07 17.10
CA GLU A 64 -11.83 -0.36 18.45
C GLU A 64 -10.31 -0.35 18.56
N HIS A 65 -9.57 -0.39 17.43
CA HIS A 65 -8.11 -0.40 17.42
C HIS A 65 -7.48 0.90 17.96
N GLY A 66 -8.20 2.01 17.91
CA GLY A 66 -7.69 3.28 18.44
C GLY A 66 -8.65 4.44 18.19
N TYR A 67 -8.50 5.51 18.95
CA TYR A 67 -9.36 6.70 18.87
C TYR A 67 -9.33 7.44 17.52
N ASN A 68 -8.40 7.11 16.66
CA ASN A 68 -8.16 7.75 15.37
C ASN A 68 -8.11 6.74 14.20
N SER A 69 -8.88 5.66 14.31
CA SER A 69 -9.00 4.61 13.30
C SER A 69 -10.19 4.87 12.38
N PRO A 70 -10.00 5.34 11.14
CA PRO A 70 -11.10 5.60 10.22
C PRO A 70 -11.86 4.32 9.87
N ALA A 71 -13.18 4.41 9.85
CA ALA A 71 -14.07 3.34 9.43
C ALA A 71 -15.11 3.91 8.45
N VAL A 72 -15.01 3.52 7.19
CA VAL A 72 -15.80 4.08 6.10
C VAL A 72 -16.68 3.00 5.49
N MET A 73 -17.95 3.29 5.26
CA MET A 73 -18.86 2.45 4.49
C MET A 73 -19.18 3.11 3.15
N LEU A 74 -19.05 2.36 2.07
CA LEU A 74 -19.58 2.72 0.75
C LEU A 74 -20.75 1.80 0.42
N THR A 75 -21.88 2.35 -0.02
CA THR A 75 -23.02 1.56 -0.42
C THR A 75 -23.85 2.26 -1.51
N ASN A 76 -24.49 1.48 -2.36
CA ASN A 76 -25.48 1.97 -3.30
C ASN A 76 -26.92 1.85 -2.76
N SER A 77 -27.11 1.41 -1.51
CA SER A 77 -28.41 1.25 -0.86
C SER A 77 -28.58 2.23 0.31
N LYS A 78 -29.42 3.25 0.13
CA LYS A 78 -29.82 4.17 1.21
C LYS A 78 -30.45 3.42 2.39
N LYS A 79 -31.18 2.34 2.13
CA LYS A 79 -31.80 1.51 3.16
C LYS A 79 -30.71 0.83 4.00
N LEU A 80 -29.71 0.22 3.35
CA LEU A 80 -28.62 -0.41 4.05
C LEU A 80 -27.82 0.60 4.88
N ALA A 81 -27.53 1.78 4.33
CA ALA A 81 -26.85 2.86 5.03
C ALA A 81 -27.55 3.23 6.35
N VAL A 82 -28.88 3.49 6.29
CA VAL A 82 -29.68 3.84 7.48
C VAL A 82 -29.72 2.70 8.50
N ASN A 83 -29.91 1.46 8.03
CA ASN A 83 -29.92 0.29 8.91
C ASN A 83 -28.58 0.07 9.59
N THR A 84 -27.47 0.21 8.85
CA THR A 84 -26.12 0.08 9.41
C THR A 84 -25.83 1.12 10.49
N LEU A 85 -26.26 2.38 10.29
CA LEU A 85 -26.14 3.41 11.33
C LEU A 85 -26.94 3.03 12.59
N SER A 86 -28.14 2.48 12.43
CA SER A 86 -28.97 2.03 13.57
C SER A 86 -28.31 0.85 14.30
N GLU A 87 -27.70 -0.08 13.55
CA GLU A 87 -26.96 -1.21 14.14
C GLU A 87 -25.69 -0.76 14.88
N ILE A 88 -24.96 0.21 14.33
CA ILE A 88 -23.80 0.80 15.00
C ILE A 88 -24.21 1.37 16.36
N ASP A 89 -25.30 2.15 16.41
CA ASP A 89 -25.82 2.70 17.67
C ASP A 89 -26.20 1.60 18.67
N ARG A 90 -26.83 0.52 18.19
CA ARG A 90 -27.20 -0.64 19.02
C ARG A 90 -25.96 -1.36 19.55
N ILE A 91 -25.00 -1.68 18.68
CA ILE A 91 -23.80 -2.45 19.05
C ILE A 91 -22.94 -1.65 20.03
N LEU A 92 -22.81 -0.34 19.86
CA LEU A 92 -22.10 0.54 20.80
C LEU A 92 -22.68 0.56 22.23
N GLN A 93 -23.90 0.04 22.45
CA GLN A 93 -24.45 -0.09 23.82
C GLN A 93 -23.97 -1.37 24.53
N ILE A 94 -23.54 -2.37 23.76
CA ILE A 94 -23.20 -3.70 24.29
C ILE A 94 -21.74 -4.09 24.07
N LEU A 95 -21.02 -3.38 23.21
CA LEU A 95 -19.64 -3.67 22.89
C LEU A 95 -18.71 -3.37 24.08
N PRO A 96 -17.90 -4.33 24.54
CA PRO A 96 -16.99 -4.11 25.67
C PRO A 96 -15.96 -2.98 25.42
N THR A 97 -15.59 -2.77 24.17
CA THR A 97 -14.62 -1.75 23.72
C THR A 97 -15.28 -0.47 23.23
N ALA A 98 -16.56 -0.26 23.57
CA ALA A 98 -17.36 0.87 23.09
C ALA A 98 -16.73 2.25 23.39
N ASP A 99 -16.00 2.40 24.47
CA ASP A 99 -15.35 3.67 24.83
C ASP A 99 -14.35 4.13 23.75
N THR A 100 -13.61 3.21 23.16
CA THR A 100 -12.67 3.50 22.07
C THR A 100 -13.41 3.60 20.74
N ALA A 101 -14.22 2.59 20.42
CA ALA A 101 -14.90 2.50 19.14
C ALA A 101 -15.86 3.68 18.90
N ARG A 102 -16.56 4.14 19.94
CA ARG A 102 -17.47 5.30 19.87
C ARG A 102 -16.77 6.60 19.52
N VAL A 103 -15.60 6.85 20.10
CA VAL A 103 -14.82 8.06 19.81
C VAL A 103 -14.29 8.00 18.39
N SER A 104 -13.73 6.88 18.00
CA SER A 104 -13.22 6.65 16.64
C SER A 104 -14.33 6.81 15.60
N TRP A 105 -15.48 6.16 15.80
CA TRP A 105 -16.63 6.28 14.91
C TRP A 105 -17.18 7.70 14.82
N ARG A 106 -17.35 8.38 15.95
CA ARG A 106 -17.84 9.77 15.97
C ARG A 106 -16.96 10.73 15.18
N ASP A 107 -15.63 10.57 15.29
CA ASP A 107 -14.66 11.52 14.76
C ASP A 107 -14.14 11.15 13.36
N TYR A 108 -14.20 9.86 13.00
CA TYR A 108 -13.60 9.31 11.76
C TYR A 108 -14.50 8.27 11.06
N GLY A 109 -15.71 8.07 11.52
CA GLY A 109 -16.68 7.18 10.87
C GLY A 109 -17.41 7.91 9.75
N GLU A 110 -17.58 7.27 8.60
CA GLU A 110 -18.32 7.82 7.46
C GLU A 110 -19.18 6.76 6.79
N VAL A 111 -20.37 7.15 6.33
CA VAL A 111 -21.23 6.36 5.45
C VAL A 111 -21.51 7.14 4.19
N ILE A 112 -21.00 6.68 3.07
CA ILE A 112 -21.11 7.32 1.75
C ILE A 112 -22.07 6.51 0.90
N VAL A 113 -23.13 7.15 0.41
CA VAL A 113 -24.08 6.53 -0.51
C VAL A 113 -23.76 6.97 -1.93
N CYS A 114 -23.44 6.00 -2.76
CA CYS A 114 -23.13 6.15 -4.18
C CYS A 114 -24.32 5.74 -5.04
N ASP A 115 -24.43 6.27 -6.25
CA ASP A 115 -25.51 5.90 -7.18
C ASP A 115 -25.20 4.58 -7.94
N THR A 116 -23.91 4.26 -8.15
CA THR A 116 -23.48 3.13 -8.96
C THR A 116 -22.28 2.38 -8.37
N TYR A 117 -22.03 1.16 -8.83
CA TYR A 117 -20.80 0.41 -8.48
C TYR A 117 -19.52 1.12 -8.98
N ASP A 118 -19.57 1.74 -10.16
CA ASP A 118 -18.43 2.50 -10.69
C ASP A 118 -18.10 3.70 -9.80
N GLU A 119 -19.09 4.37 -9.26
CA GLU A 119 -18.88 5.45 -8.30
C GLU A 119 -18.28 4.91 -6.99
N MET A 120 -18.84 3.81 -6.44
CA MET A 120 -18.27 3.13 -5.27
C MET A 120 -16.79 2.76 -5.50
N LEU A 121 -16.46 2.21 -6.66
CA LEU A 121 -15.09 1.84 -7.05
C LEU A 121 -14.16 3.07 -7.10
N ASN A 122 -14.61 4.16 -7.71
CA ASN A 122 -13.84 5.39 -7.82
C ASN A 122 -13.56 6.00 -6.46
N VAL A 123 -14.57 6.09 -5.60
CA VAL A 123 -14.44 6.59 -4.24
C VAL A 123 -13.52 5.69 -3.42
N ALA A 124 -13.66 4.35 -3.54
CA ALA A 124 -12.82 3.39 -2.86
C ALA A 124 -11.34 3.53 -3.25
N ASN A 125 -11.05 3.65 -4.55
CA ASN A 125 -9.69 3.87 -5.04
C ASN A 125 -9.13 5.24 -4.62
N ASP A 126 -9.97 6.26 -4.49
CA ASP A 126 -9.51 7.57 -4.00
C ASP A 126 -9.17 7.57 -2.52
N ILE A 127 -9.97 6.89 -1.69
CA ILE A 127 -9.70 6.72 -0.27
C ILE A 127 -8.48 5.81 -0.06
N ALA A 128 -8.35 4.72 -0.83
CA ALA A 128 -7.22 3.79 -0.79
C ALA A 128 -6.95 3.22 0.61
N SER A 129 -7.99 2.69 1.25
CA SER A 129 -7.96 2.21 2.63
C SER A 129 -7.03 1.02 2.83
N GLU A 130 -6.53 0.86 4.05
CA GLU A 130 -5.71 -0.28 4.48
C GLU A 130 -6.43 -1.61 4.31
N HIS A 131 -7.63 -1.73 4.89
CA HIS A 131 -8.48 -2.91 4.80
C HIS A 131 -9.74 -2.56 4.00
N VAL A 132 -10.05 -3.35 2.99
CA VAL A 132 -11.27 -3.17 2.20
C VAL A 132 -12.06 -4.48 2.20
N GLN A 133 -13.21 -4.47 2.86
CA GLN A 133 -14.18 -5.55 2.89
C GLN A 133 -15.23 -5.30 1.81
N VAL A 134 -15.30 -6.16 0.81
CA VAL A 134 -16.33 -6.10 -0.24
C VAL A 134 -17.38 -7.16 0.02
N MET A 135 -18.62 -6.75 0.15
CA MET A 135 -19.80 -7.60 0.40
C MET A 135 -20.94 -7.17 -0.52
N THR A 136 -20.83 -7.54 -1.77
CA THR A 136 -21.79 -7.18 -2.83
C THR A 136 -22.17 -8.41 -3.66
N ASP A 137 -23.12 -8.26 -4.54
CA ASP A 137 -23.40 -9.29 -5.57
C ASP A 137 -22.34 -9.31 -6.68
N ARG A 138 -21.31 -8.42 -6.60
CA ARG A 138 -20.24 -8.24 -7.59
C ARG A 138 -18.82 -8.26 -6.98
N ASP A 139 -18.58 -9.08 -6.01
CA ASP A 139 -17.27 -9.14 -5.32
C ASP A 139 -16.12 -9.39 -6.30
N ASP A 140 -16.28 -10.30 -7.27
CA ASP A 140 -15.25 -10.59 -8.28
C ASP A 140 -15.01 -9.40 -9.21
N TRP A 141 -16.05 -8.61 -9.52
CA TRP A 141 -15.87 -7.39 -10.30
C TRP A 141 -15.03 -6.34 -9.56
N PHE A 142 -15.22 -6.19 -8.24
CA PHE A 142 -14.36 -5.32 -7.42
C PHE A 142 -12.93 -5.84 -7.38
N LEU A 143 -12.71 -7.16 -7.27
CA LEU A 143 -11.38 -7.75 -7.32
C LEU A 143 -10.64 -7.42 -8.63
N GLU A 144 -11.35 -7.45 -9.76
CA GLU A 144 -10.78 -7.19 -11.08
C GLU A 144 -10.51 -5.69 -11.34
N ASN A 145 -11.26 -4.79 -10.71
CA ASN A 145 -11.23 -3.37 -11.04
C ASN A 145 -10.62 -2.47 -9.95
N MET A 146 -10.59 -2.89 -8.67
CA MET A 146 -9.92 -2.12 -7.63
C MET A 146 -8.40 -2.18 -7.76
N THR A 147 -7.75 -1.05 -7.59
CA THR A 147 -6.29 -0.92 -7.72
C THR A 147 -5.61 -0.30 -6.51
N CYS A 148 -6.36 0.33 -5.61
CA CYS A 148 -5.82 1.12 -4.51
C CYS A 148 -6.34 0.61 -3.15
N TYR A 149 -5.66 -0.36 -2.56
CA TYR A 149 -5.98 -0.92 -1.24
C TYR A 149 -4.75 -1.58 -0.60
N GLY A 150 -4.78 -1.79 0.71
CA GLY A 150 -3.78 -2.59 1.40
C GLY A 150 -4.08 -4.08 1.29
N ALA A 151 -5.24 -4.51 1.75
CA ALA A 151 -5.75 -5.87 1.59
C ALA A 151 -7.24 -5.85 1.25
N LEU A 152 -7.66 -6.77 0.38
CA LEU A 152 -9.03 -6.94 -0.08
C LEU A 152 -9.62 -8.22 0.49
N PHE A 153 -10.81 -8.12 1.09
CA PHE A 153 -11.57 -9.20 1.70
C PHE A 153 -12.89 -9.34 0.95
N LEU A 154 -13.13 -10.52 0.39
CA LEU A 154 -14.26 -10.73 -0.52
C LEU A 154 -15.34 -11.59 0.11
N GLY A 155 -16.55 -11.05 0.12
CA GLY A 155 -17.74 -11.69 0.62
C GLY A 155 -17.93 -11.67 2.13
N PRO A 156 -19.16 -11.91 2.60
CA PRO A 156 -19.50 -11.81 4.03
C PRO A 156 -18.92 -12.94 4.90
N ARG A 157 -18.31 -13.95 4.27
CA ARG A 157 -17.61 -15.04 4.98
C ARG A 157 -16.14 -14.76 5.21
N THR A 158 -15.59 -13.72 4.60
CA THR A 158 -14.21 -13.33 4.72
C THR A 158 -14.14 -12.09 5.61
N ASN A 159 -13.50 -12.21 6.77
CA ASN A 159 -13.40 -11.12 7.72
C ASN A 159 -11.94 -10.68 7.91
N VAL A 160 -11.72 -9.41 8.18
CA VAL A 160 -10.39 -8.82 8.43
C VAL A 160 -9.65 -9.58 9.53
N ALA A 161 -10.32 -9.94 10.63
CA ALA A 161 -9.73 -10.69 11.74
C ALA A 161 -9.18 -12.06 11.32
N ASN A 162 -9.80 -12.71 10.33
CA ASN A 162 -9.28 -13.96 9.77
C ASN A 162 -7.98 -13.74 9.00
N GLY A 163 -7.88 -12.66 8.23
CA GLY A 163 -6.67 -12.24 7.54
C GLY A 163 -5.54 -11.97 8.50
N ASP A 164 -5.82 -11.26 9.58
CA ASP A 164 -4.84 -10.88 10.59
C ASP A 164 -4.31 -12.05 11.41
N LYS A 165 -5.10 -13.11 11.60
CA LYS A 165 -4.79 -14.16 12.59
C LYS A 165 -4.49 -15.54 12.00
N VAL A 166 -5.24 -15.98 10.97
CA VAL A 166 -5.28 -17.41 10.64
C VAL A 166 -5.15 -17.75 9.15
N ILE A 167 -5.51 -16.86 8.22
CA ILE A 167 -5.46 -17.14 6.78
C ILE A 167 -4.01 -17.17 6.25
N GLY A 168 -3.09 -16.44 6.89
CA GLY A 168 -1.67 -16.46 6.56
C GLY A 168 -1.21 -15.38 5.59
N THR A 169 -2.09 -14.50 5.15
CA THR A 169 -1.70 -13.30 4.40
C THR A 169 -0.94 -12.32 5.30
N ASN A 170 -0.12 -11.47 4.70
CA ASN A 170 0.54 -10.40 5.46
C ASN A 170 -0.49 -9.38 5.95
N HIS A 171 -0.41 -9.03 7.23
CA HIS A 171 -1.26 -8.04 7.88
C HIS A 171 -0.55 -6.70 8.17
N THR A 172 0.70 -6.53 7.73
CA THR A 172 1.40 -5.25 7.81
C THR A 172 1.12 -4.47 6.53
N LEU A 173 0.09 -3.64 6.58
CA LEU A 173 -0.55 -3.03 5.43
C LEU A 173 -0.32 -1.51 5.40
N PRO A 174 -0.44 -0.87 4.22
CA PRO A 174 -0.27 0.56 4.05
C PRO A 174 -1.50 1.33 4.52
N THR A 175 -1.28 2.47 5.19
CA THR A 175 -2.32 3.42 5.58
C THR A 175 -2.12 4.77 4.89
N LYS A 176 -3.03 5.71 5.11
CA LYS A 176 -2.94 7.09 4.62
C LYS A 176 -2.68 7.18 3.12
N LYS A 177 -3.50 6.48 2.36
CA LYS A 177 -3.45 6.42 0.90
C LYS A 177 -2.20 5.76 0.31
N ALA A 178 -1.34 5.15 1.11
CA ALA A 178 -0.20 4.40 0.58
C ALA A 178 -0.61 3.12 -0.19
N GLY A 179 -1.85 2.67 -0.02
CA GLY A 179 -2.47 1.64 -0.86
C GLY A 179 -2.47 1.93 -2.36
N ARG A 180 -2.21 3.19 -2.76
CA ARG A 180 -2.05 3.61 -4.17
C ARG A 180 -0.78 3.11 -4.84
N TYR A 181 0.25 2.74 -4.08
CA TYR A 181 1.54 2.30 -4.64
C TYR A 181 2.15 1.07 -3.98
N THR A 182 1.54 0.55 -2.92
CA THR A 182 2.01 -0.65 -2.23
C THR A 182 0.86 -1.39 -1.56
N GLY A 183 0.88 -2.73 -1.63
CA GLY A 183 -0.11 -3.60 -0.96
C GLY A 183 0.39 -4.14 0.39
N GLY A 184 1.46 -3.58 0.95
CA GLY A 184 1.98 -4.00 2.25
C GLY A 184 3.33 -4.70 2.21
N LEU A 185 3.64 -5.41 3.29
CA LEU A 185 4.90 -6.10 3.46
C LEU A 185 4.96 -7.37 2.60
N TRP A 186 6.04 -7.54 1.87
CA TRP A 186 6.32 -8.75 1.11
C TRP A 186 7.83 -8.97 1.00
N VAL A 187 8.26 -10.15 0.54
CA VAL A 187 9.68 -10.53 0.49
C VAL A 187 10.54 -9.55 -0.31
N GLY A 188 9.99 -8.94 -1.36
CA GLY A 188 10.70 -7.96 -2.17
C GLY A 188 11.11 -6.68 -1.44
N LYS A 189 10.49 -6.37 -0.28
CA LYS A 189 10.92 -5.24 0.55
C LYS A 189 12.31 -5.46 1.20
N PHE A 190 12.78 -6.69 1.25
CA PHE A 190 14.09 -7.08 1.77
C PHE A 190 15.09 -7.39 0.67
N LEU A 191 14.68 -7.32 -0.60
CA LEU A 191 15.56 -7.53 -1.73
C LEU A 191 16.13 -6.19 -2.18
N LYS A 192 17.42 -6.19 -2.47
CA LYS A 192 18.12 -5.07 -3.07
C LYS A 192 18.45 -5.42 -4.52
N THR A 193 17.99 -4.61 -5.45
CA THR A 193 18.30 -4.78 -6.86
C THR A 193 19.49 -3.91 -7.24
N HIS A 194 20.37 -4.46 -8.05
CA HIS A 194 21.51 -3.76 -8.61
C HIS A 194 21.56 -3.97 -10.11
N SER A 195 22.04 -2.99 -10.83
CA SER A 195 22.46 -3.16 -12.22
C SER A 195 23.99 -3.25 -12.30
N TYR A 196 24.49 -4.04 -13.23
CA TYR A 196 25.87 -4.01 -13.67
C TYR A 196 25.89 -3.97 -15.20
N GLN A 197 26.98 -3.41 -15.73
CA GLN A 197 27.15 -3.29 -17.18
C GLN A 197 28.56 -3.76 -17.51
N LYS A 198 28.69 -4.51 -18.62
CA LYS A 198 29.96 -4.98 -19.14
C LYS A 198 29.85 -5.03 -20.67
N ILE A 199 30.66 -4.26 -21.36
CA ILE A 199 30.82 -4.35 -22.80
C ILE A 199 31.88 -5.42 -23.07
N LEU A 200 31.62 -6.35 -23.97
CA LEU A 200 32.39 -7.56 -24.15
C LEU A 200 33.45 -7.47 -25.22
N THR A 201 33.30 -6.56 -26.22
CA THR A 201 34.24 -6.42 -27.31
C THR A 201 34.58 -4.96 -27.58
N ASP A 202 35.72 -4.72 -28.18
CA ASP A 202 36.17 -3.36 -28.54
C ASP A 202 35.29 -2.74 -29.62
N GLU A 203 34.76 -3.55 -30.56
CA GLU A 203 33.86 -3.10 -31.61
C GLU A 203 32.55 -2.59 -31.01
N ALA A 204 31.95 -3.36 -30.09
CA ALA A 204 30.73 -2.95 -29.39
C ALA A 204 30.99 -1.71 -28.52
N ALA A 205 32.16 -1.62 -27.89
CA ALA A 205 32.56 -0.46 -27.11
C ALA A 205 32.68 0.80 -27.99
N SER A 206 33.29 0.68 -29.16
CA SER A 206 33.42 1.80 -30.14
C SER A 206 32.05 2.27 -30.65
N GLU A 207 31.18 1.31 -31.03
CA GLU A 207 29.84 1.64 -31.51
C GLU A 207 29.01 2.35 -30.43
N ILE A 208 28.87 1.77 -29.23
CA ILE A 208 28.14 2.36 -28.11
C ILE A 208 28.76 3.71 -27.72
N GLY A 209 30.09 3.79 -27.69
CA GLY A 209 30.83 5.01 -27.36
C GLY A 209 30.53 6.16 -28.29
N SER A 210 30.38 5.91 -29.59
CA SER A 210 30.04 6.93 -30.57
C SER A 210 28.65 7.55 -30.28
N TYR A 211 27.67 6.76 -29.94
CA TYR A 211 26.35 7.26 -29.58
C TYR A 211 26.36 7.94 -28.20
N GLY A 212 27.04 7.35 -27.21
CA GLY A 212 27.17 7.91 -25.88
C GLY A 212 27.82 9.28 -25.85
N SER A 213 28.93 9.43 -26.59
CA SER A 213 29.62 10.74 -26.74
C SER A 213 28.73 11.81 -27.37
N ARG A 214 28.02 11.47 -28.44
CA ARG A 214 27.08 12.41 -29.08
C ARG A 214 25.94 12.84 -28.16
N LEU A 215 25.40 11.89 -27.40
CA LEU A 215 24.33 12.19 -26.46
C LEU A 215 24.84 13.10 -25.32
N CYS A 216 26.01 12.78 -24.73
CA CYS A 216 26.65 13.61 -23.72
C CYS A 216 26.89 15.06 -24.22
N MET A 217 27.33 15.21 -25.46
CA MET A 217 27.51 16.54 -26.05
C MET A 217 26.20 17.30 -26.22
N LEU A 218 25.11 16.62 -26.61
CA LEU A 218 23.78 17.24 -26.72
C LEU A 218 23.24 17.69 -25.35
N GLU A 219 23.55 16.94 -24.28
CA GLU A 219 23.19 17.27 -22.91
C GLU A 219 24.13 18.29 -22.24
N GLY A 220 25.21 18.69 -22.91
CA GLY A 220 26.22 19.62 -22.39
C GLY A 220 27.23 18.97 -21.44
N PHE A 221 27.29 17.64 -21.37
CA PHE A 221 28.21 16.91 -20.50
C PHE A 221 29.54 16.58 -21.24
N VAL A 222 30.31 17.60 -21.56
CA VAL A 222 31.57 17.46 -22.30
C VAL A 222 32.54 16.52 -21.57
N GLY A 223 32.65 16.65 -20.24
CA GLY A 223 33.52 15.79 -19.42
C GLY A 223 33.09 14.33 -19.37
N HIS A 224 31.84 14.00 -19.73
CA HIS A 224 31.39 12.61 -19.90
C HIS A 224 31.61 12.12 -21.33
N ALA A 225 31.60 13.01 -22.32
CA ALA A 225 31.83 12.67 -23.72
C ALA A 225 33.30 12.24 -23.98
N GLU A 226 34.26 12.88 -23.31
CA GLU A 226 35.68 12.60 -23.49
C GLU A 226 36.10 11.18 -23.13
N PRO A 227 35.84 10.64 -21.93
CA PRO A 227 36.23 9.27 -21.59
C PRO A 227 35.65 8.24 -22.54
N VAL A 228 34.40 8.44 -23.00
CA VAL A 228 33.74 7.55 -23.94
C VAL A 228 34.43 7.59 -25.31
N SER A 229 34.83 8.76 -25.74
CA SER A 229 35.62 8.91 -27.00
C SER A 229 37.05 8.36 -26.87
N TYR A 230 37.70 8.58 -25.73
CA TYR A 230 39.09 8.17 -25.51
C TYR A 230 39.25 6.66 -25.38
N THR A 231 38.40 5.99 -24.64
CA THR A 231 38.46 4.54 -24.41
C THR A 231 38.08 3.74 -25.63
N HIS A 232 37.38 4.32 -26.60
CA HIS A 232 36.83 3.57 -27.72
C HIS A 232 37.38 3.95 -29.08
N LEU A 233 38.04 5.12 -29.20
CA LEU A 233 38.70 5.53 -30.46
C LEU A 233 40.21 5.38 -30.44
N THR A 234 40.84 5.17 -29.28
CA THR A 234 42.30 5.14 -29.09
C THR A 234 42.81 4.01 -28.27
N LEU A 235 42.12 2.86 -28.18
CA LEU A 235 42.76 1.66 -27.65
C LEU A 235 43.93 1.32 -28.56
N PRO A 236 45.18 1.36 -28.03
CA PRO A 236 46.36 1.00 -28.87
C PRO A 236 46.22 -0.47 -29.22
N THR A 237 46.24 -0.73 -30.52
CA THR A 237 46.27 -2.10 -31.06
C THR A 237 47.57 -2.82 -30.80
N ASN A 238 48.49 -2.24 -29.99
CA ASN A 238 49.72 -2.86 -29.53
C ASN A 238 50.03 -2.52 -28.07
N ARG A 239 49.63 -3.39 -27.16
CA ARG A 239 50.44 -3.67 -25.97
C ARG A 239 51.24 -4.94 -26.29
N GLU A 240 52.37 -4.75 -26.93
CA GLU A 240 53.47 -5.70 -26.77
C GLU A 240 53.93 -5.67 -25.32
N VAL A 241 53.90 -6.82 -24.67
CA VAL A 241 54.39 -7.11 -23.32
C VAL A 241 55.92 -7.14 -23.39
#